data_da2a7a495ce86a384af8f08ef0482bc6
#
_entry.id   da2a7a495ce86a384af8f08ef0482bc6
#
_cell.length_a   1.000
_cell.length_b   1.000
_cell.length_c   1.000
_cell.angle_alpha   90.00
_cell.angle_beta   90.00
_cell.angle_gamma   90.00
#
_symmetry.space_group_name_H-M   'P 1'
#
loop_
_entity.id
_entity.type
_entity.pdbx_description
1 polymer ?
#
loop_
_entity_poly.entity_id
_entity_poly.type
_entity_poly.pdbx_seq_one_letter_code
_entity_poly.pdbx_strand_id
1 'polypeptide(L)'
;MKEIFFLNGLPRAGNTVFGSIMNQNPNVAATANSICADIMGELFMLKHTDIFKNYPDHKSFDNVAKTVFENYYKDWKQDYIIDRAPWGYPINLKFLKETKSNIKIIILVRDIIEVLGSFIDWSNREPTSFVNQYEAKTVEEKCDMLMNKEGQIVKELIGIKHLIDQQPKEIYHVVKFNDLVKDTENTIDGV
;
A
#
# COMPACT_ATOMS: atom_id res chain seq x y z
N MET A 1 2.60 -23.03 2.21
CA MET A 1 3.03 -21.68 2.69
C MET A 1 2.33 -20.67 1.79
N LYS A 2 1.68 -19.64 2.34
CA LYS A 2 0.99 -18.61 1.53
C LYS A 2 1.99 -17.75 0.78
N GLU A 3 1.69 -17.43 -0.47
CA GLU A 3 2.44 -16.44 -1.24
C GLU A 3 1.82 -15.05 -1.02
N ILE A 4 2.64 -14.07 -0.66
CA ILE A 4 2.16 -12.74 -0.29
C ILE A 4 2.72 -11.72 -1.28
N PHE A 5 1.82 -11.05 -1.97
CA PHE A 5 2.06 -9.91 -2.83
C PHE A 5 1.71 -8.63 -2.08
N PHE A 6 2.37 -7.55 -2.42
CA PHE A 6 2.18 -6.25 -1.78
C PHE A 6 1.55 -5.28 -2.76
N LEU A 7 0.39 -4.72 -2.40
CA LEU A 7 -0.29 -3.75 -3.23
C LEU A 7 -0.02 -2.33 -2.69
N ASN A 8 0.63 -1.53 -3.52
CA ASN A 8 0.85 -0.11 -3.29
C ASN A 8 0.18 0.69 -4.41
N GLY A 9 -0.51 1.77 -4.08
CA GLY A 9 -1.16 2.56 -5.12
C GLY A 9 -1.62 3.90 -4.61
N LEU A 10 -1.66 4.88 -5.50
CA LEU A 10 -2.24 6.18 -5.19
C LEU A 10 -3.63 6.01 -4.59
N PRO A 11 -4.00 6.81 -3.59
CA PRO A 11 -5.38 6.88 -3.17
C PRO A 11 -6.26 7.21 -4.38
N ARG A 12 -7.44 6.64 -4.46
CA ARG A 12 -8.39 6.81 -5.59
C ARG A 12 -7.89 6.29 -6.95
N ALA A 13 -6.80 5.54 -6.99
CA ALA A 13 -6.30 4.88 -8.22
C ALA A 13 -6.96 3.54 -8.53
N GLY A 14 -8.08 3.20 -7.88
CA GLY A 14 -8.79 1.95 -8.15
C GLY A 14 -8.33 0.76 -7.31
N ASN A 15 -7.60 0.98 -6.21
CA ASN A 15 -7.11 -0.11 -5.34
C ASN A 15 -8.24 -1.06 -4.88
N THR A 16 -9.41 -0.54 -4.52
CA THR A 16 -10.56 -1.34 -4.11
C THR A 16 -11.15 -2.12 -5.29
N VAL A 17 -11.22 -1.51 -6.48
CA VAL A 17 -11.69 -2.17 -7.71
C VAL A 17 -10.76 -3.32 -8.06
N PHE A 18 -9.46 -3.08 -8.09
CA PHE A 18 -8.45 -4.11 -8.33
C PHE A 18 -8.58 -5.26 -7.32
N GLY A 19 -8.63 -4.95 -6.03
CA GLY A 19 -8.81 -5.97 -4.98
C GLY A 19 -10.10 -6.77 -5.15
N SER A 20 -11.21 -6.12 -5.56
CA SER A 20 -12.49 -6.80 -5.82
C SER A 20 -12.43 -7.73 -7.03
N ILE A 21 -11.68 -7.36 -8.06
CA ILE A 21 -11.46 -8.22 -9.24
C ILE A 21 -10.63 -9.44 -8.82
N MET A 22 -9.51 -9.22 -8.12
CA MET A 22 -8.64 -10.31 -7.66
C MET A 22 -9.36 -11.28 -6.72
N ASN A 23 -10.26 -10.79 -5.87
CA ASN A 23 -11.08 -11.60 -4.96
C ASN A 23 -12.13 -12.47 -5.68
N GLN A 24 -12.33 -12.32 -6.98
CA GLN A 24 -13.17 -13.25 -7.76
C GLN A 24 -12.48 -14.61 -7.95
N ASN A 25 -11.16 -14.66 -7.87
CA ASN A 25 -10.43 -15.92 -7.86
C ASN A 25 -10.48 -16.52 -6.43
N PRO A 26 -11.05 -17.74 -6.25
CA PRO A 26 -11.21 -18.35 -4.94
C PRO A 26 -9.89 -18.64 -4.20
N ASN A 27 -8.76 -18.67 -4.92
CA ASN A 27 -7.44 -18.90 -4.35
C ASN A 27 -6.73 -17.60 -3.93
N VAL A 28 -7.30 -16.43 -4.24
CA VAL A 28 -6.71 -15.12 -3.96
C VAL A 28 -7.53 -14.38 -2.91
N ALA A 29 -6.86 -13.72 -1.98
CA ALA A 29 -7.48 -12.76 -1.07
C ALA A 29 -6.71 -11.44 -1.10
N ALA A 30 -7.36 -10.38 -1.57
CA ALA A 30 -6.84 -9.03 -1.53
C ALA A 30 -7.48 -8.25 -0.36
N THR A 31 -6.64 -7.63 0.49
CA THR A 31 -7.10 -6.80 1.60
C THR A 31 -7.61 -5.45 1.09
N ALA A 32 -8.64 -4.90 1.72
CA ALA A 32 -9.06 -3.51 1.45
C ALA A 32 -8.01 -2.51 1.97
N ASN A 33 -7.53 -2.73 3.17
CA ASN A 33 -6.35 -2.16 3.82
C ASN A 33 -5.82 -3.19 4.82
N SER A 34 -4.51 -3.22 4.99
CA SER A 34 -3.84 -4.06 5.97
C SER A 34 -3.16 -3.18 7.02
N ILE A 35 -3.12 -3.65 8.25
CA ILE A 35 -2.34 -3.03 9.33
C ILE A 35 -0.92 -3.61 9.44
N CYS A 36 -0.52 -4.51 8.52
CA CYS A 36 0.80 -5.15 8.59
C CYS A 36 1.94 -4.14 8.51
N ALA A 37 1.79 -3.07 7.69
CA ALA A 37 2.80 -2.00 7.63
C ALA A 37 2.94 -1.26 8.97
N ASP A 38 1.82 -1.01 9.65
CA ASP A 38 1.81 -0.35 10.97
C ASP A 38 2.42 -1.26 12.03
N ILE A 39 2.04 -2.55 12.06
CA ILE A 39 2.66 -3.55 12.95
C ILE A 39 4.17 -3.62 12.75
N MET A 40 4.63 -3.64 11.51
CA MET A 40 6.06 -3.66 11.19
C MET A 40 6.75 -2.37 11.65
N GLY A 41 6.11 -1.22 11.44
CA GLY A 41 6.60 0.07 11.92
C GLY A 41 6.79 0.11 13.43
N GLU A 42 5.78 -0.31 14.17
CA GLU A 42 5.82 -0.38 15.63
C GLU A 42 6.90 -1.36 16.14
N LEU A 43 6.99 -2.55 15.53
CA LEU A 43 8.07 -3.50 15.86
C LEU A 43 9.45 -2.86 15.68
N PHE A 44 9.66 -2.13 14.59
CA PHE A 44 10.94 -1.45 14.36
C PHE A 44 11.22 -0.34 15.36
N MET A 45 10.19 0.39 15.82
CA MET A 45 10.35 1.40 16.86
C MET A 45 10.80 0.80 18.18
N LEU A 46 10.43 -0.45 18.49
CA LEU A 46 10.89 -1.14 19.70
C LEU A 46 12.41 -1.28 19.77
N LYS A 47 13.11 -1.38 18.63
CA LYS A 47 14.60 -1.41 18.59
C LYS A 47 15.24 -0.13 19.14
N HIS A 48 14.49 0.96 19.24
CA HIS A 48 14.96 2.25 19.73
C HIS A 48 14.63 2.49 21.22
N THR A 49 13.89 1.59 21.84
CA THR A 49 13.59 1.68 23.28
C THR A 49 14.81 1.39 24.16
N ASP A 50 14.83 1.95 25.34
CA ASP A 50 15.92 1.71 26.29
C ASP A 50 16.01 0.25 26.73
N ILE A 51 14.85 -0.44 26.82
CA ILE A 51 14.82 -1.88 27.12
C ILE A 51 15.59 -2.66 26.09
N PHE A 52 15.31 -2.44 24.80
CA PHE A 52 16.00 -3.16 23.72
C PHE A 52 17.48 -2.78 23.61
N LYS A 53 17.81 -1.49 23.81
CA LYS A 53 19.22 -1.03 23.80
C LYS A 53 20.05 -1.63 24.93
N ASN A 54 19.46 -1.79 26.12
CA ASN A 54 20.15 -2.33 27.29
C ASN A 54 20.24 -3.86 27.27
N TYR A 55 19.25 -4.54 26.66
CA TYR A 55 19.17 -6.01 26.57
C TYR A 55 18.83 -6.44 25.15
N PRO A 56 19.74 -6.24 24.17
CA PRO A 56 19.47 -6.51 22.77
C PRO A 56 19.46 -8.01 22.49
N ASP A 57 18.31 -8.52 22.02
CA ASP A 57 18.19 -9.84 21.42
C ASP A 57 17.70 -9.71 19.97
N HIS A 58 18.61 -9.36 19.10
CA HIS A 58 18.33 -9.16 17.68
C HIS A 58 17.77 -10.42 17.01
N LYS A 59 18.27 -11.60 17.38
CA LYS A 59 17.85 -12.87 16.76
C LYS A 59 16.40 -13.19 17.05
N SER A 60 16.00 -13.11 18.31
CA SER A 60 14.59 -13.34 18.70
C SER A 60 13.67 -12.29 18.12
N PHE A 61 14.11 -11.03 18.12
CA PHE A 61 13.36 -9.92 17.51
C PHE A 61 13.14 -10.15 16.01
N ASP A 62 14.19 -10.48 15.26
CA ASP A 62 14.12 -10.75 13.82
C ASP A 62 13.25 -11.97 13.51
N ASN A 63 13.21 -12.98 14.37
CA ASN A 63 12.29 -14.11 14.22
C ASN A 63 10.83 -13.65 14.30
N VAL A 64 10.49 -12.76 15.24
CA VAL A 64 9.13 -12.18 15.33
C VAL A 64 8.80 -11.40 14.07
N ALA A 65 9.69 -10.48 13.66
CA ALA A 65 9.47 -9.63 12.50
C ALA A 65 9.28 -10.46 11.19
N LYS A 66 10.09 -11.50 10.98
CA LYS A 66 10.00 -12.38 9.80
C LYS A 66 8.70 -13.17 9.72
N THR A 67 8.06 -13.45 10.84
CA THR A 67 6.83 -14.27 10.91
C THR A 67 5.54 -13.44 10.98
N VAL A 68 5.61 -12.11 10.99
CA VAL A 68 4.42 -11.24 11.09
C VAL A 68 3.38 -11.60 10.02
N PHE A 69 3.76 -11.60 8.76
CA PHE A 69 2.82 -11.89 7.67
C PHE A 69 2.27 -13.31 7.72
N GLU A 70 3.11 -14.28 8.02
CA GLU A 70 2.72 -15.70 8.11
C GLU A 70 1.71 -15.91 9.23
N ASN A 71 1.93 -15.30 10.39
CA ASN A 71 1.02 -15.40 11.52
C ASN A 71 -0.24 -14.56 11.31
N TYR A 72 -0.14 -13.37 10.73
CA TYR A 72 -1.29 -12.50 10.47
C TYR A 72 -2.30 -13.15 9.52
N TYR A 73 -1.82 -13.80 8.46
CA TYR A 73 -2.66 -14.47 7.47
C TYR A 73 -2.83 -15.98 7.68
N LYS A 74 -2.39 -16.52 8.82
CA LYS A 74 -2.36 -17.96 9.09
C LYS A 74 -3.70 -18.66 8.82
N ASP A 75 -4.78 -18.06 9.29
CA ASP A 75 -6.12 -18.68 9.26
C ASP A 75 -6.93 -18.32 8.01
N TRP A 76 -6.36 -17.54 7.10
CA TRP A 76 -6.99 -17.27 5.81
C TRP A 76 -6.93 -18.51 4.92
N LYS A 77 -8.00 -18.76 4.15
CA LYS A 77 -8.11 -20.00 3.35
C LYS A 77 -7.32 -19.96 2.06
N GLN A 78 -7.12 -18.77 1.49
CA GLN A 78 -6.48 -18.55 0.20
C GLN A 78 -4.98 -18.81 0.24
N ASP A 79 -4.43 -19.31 -0.88
CA ASP A 79 -3.00 -19.55 -1.03
C ASP A 79 -2.22 -18.28 -1.39
N TYR A 80 -2.87 -17.32 -2.08
CA TYR A 80 -2.32 -16.07 -2.53
C TYR A 80 -2.96 -14.91 -1.78
N ILE A 81 -2.14 -14.09 -1.15
CA ILE A 81 -2.58 -12.91 -0.40
C ILE A 81 -2.05 -11.66 -1.07
N ILE A 82 -2.92 -10.69 -1.33
CA ILE A 82 -2.52 -9.35 -1.77
C ILE A 82 -2.72 -8.39 -0.60
N ASP A 83 -1.62 -8.06 0.06
CA ASP A 83 -1.59 -7.15 1.22
C ASP A 83 -1.50 -5.71 0.75
N ARG A 84 -2.55 -4.93 0.99
CA ARG A 84 -2.60 -3.52 0.64
C ARG A 84 -2.20 -2.63 1.82
N ALA A 85 -1.10 -1.89 1.63
CA ALA A 85 -0.62 -0.84 2.52
C ALA A 85 0.32 0.11 1.74
N PRO A 86 0.82 1.21 2.32
CA PRO A 86 1.76 2.12 1.66
C PRO A 86 3.17 1.51 1.57
N TRP A 87 3.29 0.39 0.85
CA TRP A 87 4.52 -0.39 0.74
C TRP A 87 5.64 0.32 -0.04
N GLY A 88 5.30 1.35 -0.81
CA GLY A 88 6.27 2.19 -1.52
C GLY A 88 7.06 3.14 -0.62
N TYR A 89 6.62 3.37 0.62
CA TYR A 89 7.37 4.20 1.54
C TYR A 89 8.72 3.58 1.87
N PRO A 90 9.82 4.39 1.87
CA PRO A 90 11.18 3.88 2.07
C PRO A 90 11.32 3.00 3.32
N ILE A 91 10.67 3.37 4.42
CA ILE A 91 10.71 2.61 5.66
C ILE A 91 10.00 1.27 5.53
N ASN A 92 8.82 1.22 4.91
CA ASN A 92 8.06 -0.01 4.72
C ASN A 92 8.77 -0.96 3.75
N LEU A 93 9.34 -0.42 2.68
CA LEU A 93 10.13 -1.20 1.74
C LEU A 93 11.40 -1.79 2.41
N LYS A 94 12.03 -1.03 3.31
CA LYS A 94 13.14 -1.54 4.12
C LYS A 94 12.68 -2.71 4.98
N PHE A 95 11.52 -2.61 5.65
CA PHE A 95 10.97 -3.71 6.46
C PHE A 95 10.72 -4.96 5.62
N LEU A 96 10.14 -4.82 4.43
CA LEU A 96 9.93 -5.95 3.53
C LEU A 96 11.26 -6.62 3.19
N LYS A 97 12.29 -5.86 2.84
CA LYS A 97 13.62 -6.40 2.50
C LYS A 97 14.31 -7.12 3.64
N GLU A 98 14.11 -6.67 4.89
CA GLU A 98 14.69 -7.31 6.07
C GLU A 98 13.93 -8.58 6.48
N THR A 99 12.65 -8.71 6.11
CA THR A 99 11.78 -9.78 6.59
C THR A 99 11.36 -10.79 5.53
N LYS A 100 11.41 -10.42 4.24
CA LYS A 100 11.00 -11.27 3.11
C LYS A 100 12.13 -11.49 2.13
N SER A 101 12.31 -12.73 1.71
CA SER A 101 13.30 -13.10 0.68
C SER A 101 12.80 -12.88 -0.75
N ASN A 102 11.49 -12.96 -0.96
CA ASN A 102 10.85 -12.76 -2.26
C ASN A 102 9.77 -11.68 -2.11
N ILE A 103 10.07 -10.49 -2.64
CA ILE A 103 9.16 -9.34 -2.60
C ILE A 103 8.59 -9.16 -4.01
N LYS A 104 7.26 -9.12 -4.10
CA LYS A 104 6.53 -8.79 -5.33
C LYS A 104 5.52 -7.70 -5.01
N ILE A 105 5.66 -6.55 -5.67
CA ILE A 105 4.85 -5.36 -5.40
C ILE A 105 4.03 -5.01 -6.65
N ILE A 106 2.72 -4.92 -6.49
CA ILE A 106 1.81 -4.40 -7.50
C ILE A 106 1.64 -2.90 -7.23
N ILE A 107 1.87 -2.07 -8.24
CA ILE A 107 1.76 -0.62 -8.13
C ILE A 107 0.59 -0.15 -8.98
N LEU A 108 -0.46 0.36 -8.33
CA LEU A 108 -1.59 0.98 -9.03
C LEU A 108 -1.35 2.47 -9.23
N VAL A 109 -1.40 2.90 -10.49
CA VAL A 109 -1.25 4.30 -10.88
C VAL A 109 -2.47 4.79 -11.67
N ARG A 110 -2.78 6.06 -11.49
CA ARG A 110 -3.85 6.77 -12.18
C ARG A 110 -3.40 8.19 -12.48
N ASP A 111 -3.95 8.79 -13.53
CA ASP A 111 -3.73 10.21 -13.83
C ASP A 111 -4.06 11.06 -12.60
N ILE A 112 -3.18 12.02 -12.28
CA ILE A 112 -3.30 12.80 -11.06
C ILE A 112 -4.52 13.73 -11.07
N ILE A 113 -4.91 14.23 -12.23
CA ILE A 113 -6.10 15.06 -12.37
C ILE A 113 -7.36 14.23 -12.10
N GLU A 114 -7.37 12.99 -12.58
CA GLU A 114 -8.49 12.07 -12.30
C GLU A 114 -8.54 11.67 -10.81
N VAL A 115 -7.37 11.52 -10.15
CA VAL A 115 -7.28 11.28 -8.71
C VAL A 115 -7.86 12.45 -7.94
N LEU A 116 -7.44 13.67 -8.25
CA LEU A 116 -7.97 14.90 -7.63
C LEU A 116 -9.47 15.05 -7.86
N GLY A 117 -9.94 14.88 -9.10
CA GLY A 117 -11.37 14.90 -9.43
C GLY A 117 -12.16 13.88 -8.59
N SER A 118 -11.63 12.67 -8.43
CA SER A 118 -12.26 11.63 -7.60
C SER A 118 -12.32 11.99 -6.10
N PHE A 119 -11.34 12.73 -5.58
CA PHE A 119 -11.37 13.22 -4.21
C PHE A 119 -12.40 14.32 -4.03
N ILE A 120 -12.48 15.27 -4.96
CA ILE A 120 -13.47 16.34 -4.93
C ILE A 120 -14.87 15.77 -5.00
N ASP A 121 -15.11 14.86 -5.95
CA ASP A 121 -16.39 14.18 -6.11
C ASP A 121 -16.79 13.39 -4.84
N TRP A 122 -15.84 12.70 -4.23
CA TRP A 122 -16.07 12.04 -2.94
C TRP A 122 -16.40 13.04 -1.83
N SER A 123 -15.67 14.16 -1.73
CA SER A 123 -15.93 15.18 -0.71
C SER A 123 -17.30 15.81 -0.85
N ASN A 124 -17.83 15.91 -2.07
CA ASN A 124 -19.16 16.44 -2.33
C ASN A 124 -20.29 15.47 -1.95
N ARG A 125 -20.02 14.16 -2.06
CA ARG A 125 -20.99 13.11 -1.74
C ARG A 125 -20.96 12.69 -0.28
N GLU A 126 -19.80 12.83 0.38
CA GLU A 126 -19.57 12.36 1.75
C GLU A 126 -19.11 13.53 2.64
N PRO A 127 -20.03 14.15 3.40
CA PRO A 127 -19.71 15.30 4.25
C PRO A 127 -18.65 14.99 5.32
N THR A 128 -18.55 13.72 5.77
CA THR A 128 -17.60 13.29 6.79
C THR A 128 -16.22 12.91 6.20
N SER A 129 -16.04 13.05 4.88
CA SER A 129 -14.75 12.79 4.24
C SER A 129 -13.64 13.63 4.88
N PHE A 130 -12.42 13.06 4.98
CA PHE A 130 -11.30 13.79 5.56
C PHE A 130 -11.00 15.09 4.81
N VAL A 131 -11.31 15.17 3.51
CA VAL A 131 -11.14 16.38 2.69
C VAL A 131 -11.98 17.54 3.24
N ASN A 132 -13.16 17.24 3.79
CA ASN A 132 -14.07 18.25 4.37
C ASN A 132 -13.73 18.59 5.83
N GLN A 133 -12.82 17.85 6.48
CA GLN A 133 -12.36 18.14 7.83
C GLN A 133 -11.33 19.29 7.87
N TYR A 134 -10.79 19.66 6.71
CA TYR A 134 -9.91 20.83 6.57
C TYR A 134 -10.71 22.09 6.28
N GLU A 135 -10.13 23.26 6.56
CA GLU A 135 -10.78 24.56 6.31
C GLU A 135 -10.94 24.91 4.82
N ALA A 136 -10.47 24.06 3.90
CA ALA A 136 -10.57 24.25 2.46
C ALA A 136 -12.03 24.22 1.98
N LYS A 137 -12.52 25.34 1.44
CA LYS A 137 -13.91 25.53 1.01
C LYS A 137 -14.09 25.42 -0.50
N THR A 138 -13.07 25.85 -1.25
CA THR A 138 -13.10 25.82 -2.71
C THR A 138 -12.46 24.55 -3.26
N VAL A 139 -12.73 24.22 -4.52
CA VAL A 139 -12.08 23.10 -5.22
C VAL A 139 -10.56 23.30 -5.29
N GLU A 140 -10.14 24.55 -5.55
CA GLU A 140 -8.73 24.94 -5.63
C GLU A 140 -8.02 24.68 -4.28
N GLU A 141 -8.58 25.21 -3.18
CA GLU A 141 -8.03 25.01 -1.83
C GLU A 141 -7.95 23.52 -1.45
N LYS A 142 -8.95 22.73 -1.83
CA LYS A 142 -8.95 21.27 -1.61
C LYS A 142 -7.83 20.58 -2.42
N CYS A 143 -7.65 20.97 -3.68
CA CYS A 143 -6.58 20.45 -4.51
C CYS A 143 -5.20 20.85 -3.96
N ASP A 144 -5.00 22.09 -3.53
CA ASP A 144 -3.76 22.56 -2.92
C ASP A 144 -3.44 21.79 -1.63
N MET A 145 -4.43 21.54 -0.79
CA MET A 145 -4.28 20.71 0.40
C MET A 145 -3.85 19.29 0.06
N LEU A 146 -4.51 18.65 -0.92
CA LEU A 146 -4.20 17.28 -1.35
C LEU A 146 -2.81 17.15 -1.98
N MET A 147 -2.37 18.21 -2.68
CA MET A 147 -1.07 18.30 -3.35
C MET A 147 0.02 18.98 -2.51
N ASN A 148 -0.25 19.31 -1.27
CA ASN A 148 0.77 19.80 -0.33
C ASN A 148 1.83 18.70 -0.09
N LYS A 149 3.06 19.09 0.26
CA LYS A 149 4.17 18.16 0.57
C LYS A 149 3.81 17.13 1.65
N GLU A 150 3.00 17.54 2.62
CA GLU A 150 2.48 16.69 3.68
C GLU A 150 1.16 15.99 3.31
N GLY A 151 0.62 16.31 2.14
CA GLY A 151 -0.61 15.74 1.61
C GLY A 151 -0.45 14.25 1.26
N GLN A 152 -1.55 13.52 1.40
CA GLN A 152 -1.56 12.07 1.18
C GLN A 152 -1.14 11.70 -0.23
N ILE A 153 -1.56 12.47 -1.26
CA ILE A 153 -1.25 12.17 -2.66
C ILE A 153 0.26 12.30 -2.90
N VAL A 154 0.87 13.39 -2.42
CA VAL A 154 2.30 13.65 -2.66
C VAL A 154 3.18 12.64 -1.94
N LYS A 155 2.84 12.27 -0.71
CA LYS A 155 3.56 11.22 0.02
C LYS A 155 3.55 9.87 -0.73
N GLU A 156 2.39 9.48 -1.25
CA GLU A 156 2.27 8.25 -2.04
C GLU A 156 3.02 8.34 -3.38
N LEU A 157 2.95 9.48 -4.07
CA LEU A 157 3.71 9.71 -5.31
C LEU A 157 5.22 9.59 -5.08
N ILE A 158 5.72 10.19 -4.01
CA ILE A 158 7.15 10.11 -3.62
C ILE A 158 7.50 8.64 -3.34
N GLY A 159 6.67 7.92 -2.60
CA GLY A 159 6.87 6.50 -2.31
C GLY A 159 6.91 5.65 -3.57
N ILE A 160 5.95 5.83 -4.48
CA ILE A 160 5.89 5.13 -5.77
C ILE A 160 7.11 5.46 -6.63
N LYS A 161 7.47 6.75 -6.73
CA LYS A 161 8.65 7.19 -7.47
C LYS A 161 9.92 6.56 -6.90
N HIS A 162 10.09 6.59 -5.57
CA HIS A 162 11.24 5.97 -4.91
C HIS A 162 11.33 4.47 -5.23
N LEU A 163 10.19 3.77 -5.19
CA LEU A 163 10.14 2.35 -5.50
C LEU A 163 10.58 2.08 -6.95
N ILE A 164 10.03 2.81 -7.93
CA ILE A 164 10.33 2.63 -9.35
C ILE A 164 11.79 3.01 -9.66
N ASP A 165 12.29 4.10 -9.10
CA ASP A 165 13.65 4.60 -9.38
C ASP A 165 14.75 3.77 -8.71
N GLN A 166 14.47 3.18 -7.55
CA GLN A 166 15.48 2.59 -6.68
C GLN A 166 15.43 1.05 -6.62
N GLN A 167 14.40 0.44 -7.22
CA GLN A 167 14.24 -1.01 -7.14
C GLN A 167 14.37 -1.69 -8.50
N PRO A 168 14.87 -2.93 -8.53
CA PRO A 168 14.87 -3.76 -9.73
C PRO A 168 13.45 -3.97 -10.27
N LYS A 169 13.29 -3.99 -11.58
CA LYS A 169 11.97 -4.16 -12.22
C LYS A 169 11.30 -5.50 -11.89
N GLU A 170 12.09 -6.48 -11.53
CA GLU A 170 11.63 -7.84 -11.22
C GLU A 170 10.82 -7.91 -9.93
N ILE A 171 10.91 -6.91 -9.06
CA ILE A 171 10.17 -6.90 -7.80
C ILE A 171 8.85 -6.13 -7.86
N TYR A 172 8.56 -5.41 -8.95
CA TYR A 172 7.32 -4.68 -9.06
C TYR A 172 6.67 -4.78 -10.44
N HIS A 173 5.34 -4.71 -10.44
CA HIS A 173 4.51 -4.63 -11.64
C HIS A 173 3.62 -3.38 -11.56
N VAL A 174 3.58 -2.58 -12.63
CA VAL A 174 2.78 -1.35 -12.67
C VAL A 174 1.48 -1.61 -13.42
N VAL A 175 0.36 -1.39 -12.75
CA VAL A 175 -0.99 -1.47 -13.32
C VAL A 175 -1.55 -0.05 -13.45
N LYS A 176 -1.92 0.36 -14.65
CA LYS A 176 -2.59 1.63 -14.89
C LYS A 176 -4.10 1.46 -14.76
N PHE A 177 -4.74 2.33 -14.00
CA PHE A 177 -6.18 2.28 -13.78
C PHE A 177 -6.98 2.29 -15.11
N ASN A 178 -6.54 3.10 -16.07
CA ASN A 178 -7.22 3.21 -17.36
C ASN A 178 -7.13 1.91 -18.18
N ASP A 179 -6.02 1.18 -18.09
CA ASP A 179 -5.87 -0.12 -18.76
C ASP A 179 -6.75 -1.15 -18.05
N LEU A 180 -6.76 -1.15 -16.71
CA LEU A 180 -7.63 -2.02 -15.91
C LEU A 180 -9.11 -1.85 -16.23
N VAL A 181 -9.56 -0.62 -16.50
CA VAL A 181 -10.99 -0.35 -16.82
C VAL A 181 -11.32 -0.66 -18.27
N LYS A 182 -10.38 -0.42 -19.21
CA LYS A 182 -10.61 -0.65 -20.65
C LYS A 182 -10.50 -2.11 -21.04
N ASP A 183 -9.57 -2.83 -20.45
CA ASP A 183 -9.26 -4.22 -20.78
C ASP A 183 -8.82 -4.96 -19.51
N THR A 184 -9.82 -5.26 -18.68
CA THR A 184 -9.60 -5.87 -17.37
C THR A 184 -8.90 -7.22 -17.49
N GLU A 185 -9.35 -8.06 -18.41
CA GLU A 185 -8.87 -9.45 -18.56
C GLU A 185 -7.38 -9.47 -18.91
N ASN A 186 -6.99 -8.82 -20.00
CA ASN A 186 -5.58 -8.77 -20.40
C ASN A 186 -4.70 -8.04 -19.38
N THR A 187 -5.24 -7.03 -18.67
CA THR A 187 -4.48 -6.32 -17.64
C THR A 187 -4.20 -7.21 -16.43
N ILE A 188 -5.16 -8.04 -16.02
CA ILE A 188 -5.01 -8.95 -14.89
C ILE A 188 -4.14 -10.15 -15.25
N ASP A 189 -4.25 -10.69 -16.45
CA ASP A 189 -3.41 -11.81 -16.92
C ASP A 189 -1.91 -11.45 -16.94
N GLY A 190 -1.59 -10.17 -16.99
CA GLY A 190 -0.21 -9.66 -16.92
C GLY A 190 0.33 -9.49 -15.49
N VAL A 191 -0.49 -9.66 -14.45
CA VAL A 191 -0.12 -9.45 -13.05
C VAL A 191 0.26 -10.77 -12.38
#